data_1f56db888281262e50e76cbcb96d543d
#
_entry.id   1f56db888281262e50e76cbcb96d543d
#
_cell.length_a   1.000
_cell.length_b   1.000
_cell.length_c   1.000
_cell.angle_alpha   90.00
_cell.angle_beta   90.00
_cell.angle_gamma   90.00
#
_symmetry.space_group_name_H-M   'P 1'
#
loop_
_entity.id
_entity.type
_entity.pdbx_description
1 polymer ?
#
loop_
_entity_poly.entity_id
_entity_poly.type
_entity_poly.pdbx_seq_one_letter_code
_entity_poly.pdbx_strand_id
1 'polypeptide(L)'
;MNKFIPVNKPLLTKKDINSVSNTLKSGWISSEGPGIKIFEKNFSKFIGHKYSVAVSSGTAALDIAVKSLNLKKNDEIIIPNFTIISNALAAIKLGLKIKLVDCDLKNWNMNIQSLERAISNKTKAIIATHIYNFPLRIDLLKKICKKRKIYIIEDAAECLGQKIYNKNCGSFGDISTFSFYANKQITTGEGGMITTNNKKIYNKMISLRNLSFGKKNRFHHDDIGWNYRMTNIQATLGNSQLARIND
;
A
#
# COMPACT_ATOMS: atom_id res chain seq x y z
N MET A 1 -19.08 36.80 -1.27
CA MET A 1 -18.39 35.65 -1.91
C MET A 1 -18.40 34.49 -0.94
N ASN A 2 -19.03 33.38 -1.28
CA ASN A 2 -18.99 32.18 -0.45
C ASN A 2 -17.56 31.65 -0.37
N LYS A 3 -17.00 31.59 0.83
CA LYS A 3 -15.64 31.07 1.06
C LYS A 3 -15.65 29.58 0.78
N PHE A 4 -14.89 29.12 -0.23
CA PHE A 4 -14.71 27.68 -0.51
C PHE A 4 -14.03 27.01 0.69
N ILE A 5 -14.65 25.96 1.22
CA ILE A 5 -14.08 25.12 2.28
C ILE A 5 -13.68 23.78 1.65
N PRO A 6 -12.37 23.49 1.54
CA PRO A 6 -11.93 22.22 0.97
C PRO A 6 -12.19 21.07 1.96
N VAL A 7 -12.50 19.89 1.44
CA VAL A 7 -12.65 18.66 2.23
C VAL A 7 -11.36 18.28 2.94
N ASN A 8 -10.22 18.51 2.28
CA ASN A 8 -8.90 18.29 2.83
C ASN A 8 -7.91 19.30 2.22
N LYS A 9 -6.87 19.64 2.98
CA LYS A 9 -5.77 20.48 2.52
C LYS A 9 -4.46 19.93 3.10
N PRO A 10 -3.45 19.63 2.25
CA PRO A 10 -2.15 19.20 2.74
C PRO A 10 -1.52 20.22 3.69
N LEU A 11 -1.02 19.74 4.83
CA LEU A 11 -0.27 20.57 5.77
C LEU A 11 1.22 20.47 5.47
N LEU A 12 1.76 21.47 4.77
CA LEU A 12 3.18 21.59 4.47
C LEU A 12 3.85 22.60 5.41
N THR A 13 4.89 22.16 6.11
CA THR A 13 5.67 22.96 7.03
C THR A 13 6.92 23.52 6.37
N LYS A 14 7.56 24.53 7.01
CA LYS A 14 8.89 25.03 6.57
C LYS A 14 9.93 23.90 6.50
N LYS A 15 9.85 22.89 7.38
CA LYS A 15 10.73 21.72 7.38
C LYS A 15 10.57 20.88 6.12
N ASP A 16 9.31 20.66 5.69
CA ASP A 16 9.00 19.93 4.45
C ASP A 16 9.58 20.66 3.23
N ILE A 17 9.33 21.97 3.15
CA ILE A 17 9.82 22.83 2.06
C ILE A 17 11.36 22.82 2.01
N ASN A 18 12.03 23.02 3.14
CA ASN A 18 13.48 23.02 3.23
C ASN A 18 14.08 21.65 2.84
N SER A 19 13.47 20.55 3.26
CA SER A 19 13.93 19.19 2.92
C SER A 19 13.88 18.95 1.43
N VAL A 20 12.78 19.32 0.78
CA VAL A 20 12.62 19.22 -0.68
C VAL A 20 13.59 20.16 -1.42
N SER A 21 13.73 21.41 -0.96
CA SER A 21 14.68 22.37 -1.53
C SER A 21 16.12 21.86 -1.51
N ASN A 22 16.54 21.27 -0.39
CA ASN A 22 17.87 20.69 -0.25
C ASN A 22 18.07 19.48 -1.19
N THR A 23 17.03 18.67 -1.39
CA THR A 23 17.05 17.56 -2.34
C THR A 23 17.24 18.07 -3.77
N LEU A 24 16.52 19.15 -4.17
CA LEU A 24 16.69 19.78 -5.48
C LEU A 24 18.11 20.33 -5.66
N LYS A 25 18.65 21.05 -4.67
CA LYS A 25 20.02 21.59 -4.69
C LYS A 25 21.09 20.49 -4.83
N SER A 26 20.84 19.30 -4.27
CA SER A 26 21.78 18.17 -4.36
C SER A 26 21.85 17.53 -5.74
N GLY A 27 20.89 17.79 -6.63
CA GLY A 27 20.76 17.14 -7.93
C GLY A 27 20.23 15.69 -7.87
N TRP A 28 20.12 15.06 -6.70
CA TRP A 28 19.58 13.72 -6.54
C TRP A 28 18.05 13.72 -6.54
N ILE A 29 17.44 13.89 -7.71
CA ILE A 29 16.00 14.10 -7.85
C ILE A 29 15.23 12.84 -8.28
N SER A 30 15.90 11.88 -8.93
CA SER A 30 15.28 10.68 -9.50
C SER A 30 15.12 9.54 -8.49
N SER A 31 14.81 8.35 -8.99
CA SER A 31 14.59 7.13 -8.17
C SER A 31 15.86 6.49 -7.61
N GLU A 32 17.04 7.05 -7.84
CA GLU A 32 18.33 6.53 -7.34
C GLU A 32 18.86 7.30 -6.11
N GLY A 33 18.11 8.30 -5.64
CA GLY A 33 18.54 9.14 -4.51
C GLY A 33 18.45 8.44 -3.15
N PRO A 34 19.25 8.89 -2.15
CA PRO A 34 19.35 8.26 -0.83
C PRO A 34 18.06 8.35 0.00
N GLY A 35 17.23 9.37 -0.23
CA GLY A 35 15.99 9.62 0.52
C GLY A 35 15.01 8.45 0.43
N ILE A 36 15.00 7.72 -0.70
CA ILE A 36 14.11 6.57 -0.89
C ILE A 36 14.42 5.47 0.13
N LYS A 37 15.68 5.07 0.26
CA LYS A 37 16.10 4.05 1.24
C LYS A 37 15.83 4.48 2.68
N ILE A 38 16.02 5.78 2.98
CA ILE A 38 15.74 6.36 4.30
C ILE A 38 14.24 6.29 4.58
N PHE A 39 13.41 6.71 3.63
CA PHE A 39 11.96 6.68 3.77
C PHE A 39 11.43 5.25 3.94
N GLU A 40 11.88 4.31 3.09
CA GLU A 40 11.55 2.89 3.22
C GLU A 40 11.91 2.36 4.62
N LYS A 41 13.14 2.57 5.10
CA LYS A 41 13.59 2.14 6.42
C LYS A 41 12.75 2.72 7.57
N ASN A 42 12.49 4.02 7.55
CA ASN A 42 11.72 4.69 8.60
C ASN A 42 10.26 4.25 8.58
N PHE A 43 9.68 4.07 7.38
CA PHE A 43 8.30 3.62 7.23
C PHE A 43 8.11 2.17 7.71
N SER A 44 9.03 1.26 7.36
CA SER A 44 8.97 -0.11 7.86
C SER A 44 9.04 -0.18 9.40
N LYS A 45 9.92 0.66 10.00
CA LYS A 45 10.02 0.79 11.47
C LYS A 45 8.71 1.32 12.07
N PHE A 46 8.11 2.35 11.48
CA PHE A 46 6.86 2.94 11.96
C PHE A 46 5.69 1.92 11.91
N ILE A 47 5.54 1.20 10.81
CA ILE A 47 4.47 0.21 10.66
C ILE A 47 4.73 -1.05 11.50
N GLY A 48 5.98 -1.45 11.70
CA GLY A 48 6.35 -2.68 12.39
C GLY A 48 6.50 -3.88 11.43
N HIS A 49 6.72 -3.64 10.14
CA HIS A 49 7.13 -4.65 9.16
C HIS A 49 8.64 -4.63 8.94
N LYS A 50 9.22 -5.77 8.51
CA LYS A 50 10.66 -5.88 8.25
C LYS A 50 11.10 -5.14 6.98
N TYR A 51 10.23 -5.07 5.98
CA TYR A 51 10.55 -4.57 4.64
C TYR A 51 9.49 -3.61 4.14
N SER A 52 9.93 -2.57 3.44
CA SER A 52 9.07 -1.67 2.70
C SER A 52 9.66 -1.33 1.34
N VAL A 53 8.79 -1.00 0.39
CA VAL A 53 9.13 -0.63 -0.99
C VAL A 53 8.32 0.58 -1.36
N ALA A 54 8.98 1.72 -1.58
CA ALA A 54 8.35 2.96 -2.03
C ALA A 54 7.98 2.87 -3.51
N VAL A 55 6.78 3.33 -3.86
CA VAL A 55 6.23 3.27 -5.22
C VAL A 55 5.56 4.58 -5.61
N SER A 56 5.24 4.73 -6.90
CA SER A 56 4.72 5.97 -7.48
C SER A 56 3.29 6.34 -7.09
N SER A 57 2.49 5.40 -6.58
CA SER A 57 1.11 5.64 -6.14
C SER A 57 0.57 4.48 -5.30
N GLY A 58 -0.56 4.68 -4.61
CA GLY A 58 -1.30 3.60 -3.94
C GLY A 58 -1.79 2.52 -4.92
N THR A 59 -2.20 2.91 -6.14
CA THR A 59 -2.58 1.97 -7.20
C THR A 59 -1.39 1.09 -7.62
N ALA A 60 -0.21 1.68 -7.79
CA ALA A 60 1.02 0.94 -8.07
C ALA A 60 1.38 -0.03 -6.93
N ALA A 61 1.10 0.37 -5.67
CA ALA A 61 1.28 -0.50 -4.52
C ALA A 61 0.38 -1.74 -4.59
N LEU A 62 -0.90 -1.57 -4.93
CA LEU A 62 -1.86 -2.68 -5.07
C LEU A 62 -1.50 -3.61 -6.24
N ASP A 63 -1.15 -3.06 -7.41
CA ASP A 63 -0.72 -3.85 -8.58
C ASP A 63 0.45 -4.78 -8.23
N ILE A 64 1.49 -4.22 -7.59
CA ILE A 64 2.66 -4.99 -7.18
C ILE A 64 2.30 -5.99 -6.07
N ALA A 65 1.47 -5.59 -5.09
CA ALA A 65 1.07 -6.47 -3.99
C ALA A 65 0.37 -7.73 -4.51
N VAL A 66 -0.65 -7.57 -5.36
CA VAL A 66 -1.38 -8.71 -5.92
C VAL A 66 -0.47 -9.58 -6.79
N LYS A 67 0.34 -8.97 -7.69
CA LYS A 67 1.26 -9.73 -8.56
C LYS A 67 2.35 -10.48 -7.78
N SER A 68 2.78 -9.94 -6.64
CA SER A 68 3.81 -10.57 -5.79
C SER A 68 3.38 -11.88 -5.16
N LEU A 69 2.08 -12.14 -5.07
CA LEU A 69 1.53 -13.39 -4.55
C LEU A 69 1.62 -14.56 -5.52
N ASN A 70 1.97 -14.32 -6.80
CA ASN A 70 2.05 -15.32 -7.86
C ASN A 70 0.75 -16.16 -8.01
N LEU A 71 -0.41 -15.51 -7.87
CA LEU A 71 -1.70 -16.13 -8.08
C LEU A 71 -1.86 -16.52 -9.55
N LYS A 72 -2.60 -17.61 -9.80
CA LYS A 72 -2.86 -18.10 -11.15
C LYS A 72 -4.10 -17.41 -11.74
N LYS A 73 -4.14 -17.30 -13.06
CA LYS A 73 -5.36 -16.91 -13.78
C LYS A 73 -6.55 -17.75 -13.28
N ASN A 74 -7.68 -17.09 -13.03
CA ASN A 74 -8.91 -17.66 -12.45
C ASN A 74 -8.85 -18.03 -10.94
N ASP A 75 -7.74 -17.84 -10.24
CA ASP A 75 -7.77 -17.83 -8.77
C ASP A 75 -8.75 -16.74 -8.29
N GLU A 76 -9.42 -16.97 -7.18
CA GLU A 76 -10.40 -16.05 -6.63
C GLU A 76 -9.74 -15.11 -5.61
N ILE A 77 -10.03 -13.83 -5.76
CA ILE A 77 -9.68 -12.78 -4.79
C ILE A 77 -10.96 -12.10 -4.30
N ILE A 78 -11.08 -11.93 -2.99
CA ILE A 78 -12.21 -11.22 -2.39
C ILE A 78 -11.81 -9.77 -2.13
N ILE A 79 -12.69 -8.85 -2.49
CA ILE A 79 -12.55 -7.40 -2.22
C ILE A 79 -13.87 -6.84 -1.67
N PRO A 80 -13.86 -5.75 -0.89
CA PRO A 80 -15.09 -5.07 -0.51
C PRO A 80 -15.75 -4.43 -1.74
N ASN A 81 -17.08 -4.37 -1.78
CA ASN A 81 -17.81 -3.69 -2.83
C ASN A 81 -17.76 -2.16 -2.67
N PHE A 82 -17.50 -1.66 -1.46
CA PHE A 82 -17.28 -0.24 -1.18
C PHE A 82 -15.79 0.01 -0.93
N THR A 83 -15.09 0.44 -1.96
CA THR A 83 -13.66 0.75 -1.95
C THR A 83 -13.23 1.48 -3.21
N ILE A 84 -11.97 1.93 -3.27
CA ILE A 84 -11.37 2.48 -4.49
C ILE A 84 -11.27 1.40 -5.58
N ILE A 85 -11.58 1.76 -6.81
CA ILE A 85 -11.53 0.86 -7.98
C ILE A 85 -10.17 0.18 -8.19
N SER A 86 -9.09 0.77 -7.67
CA SER A 86 -7.73 0.22 -7.78
C SER A 86 -7.59 -1.20 -7.24
N ASN A 87 -8.39 -1.56 -6.21
CA ASN A 87 -8.43 -2.92 -5.68
C ASN A 87 -8.90 -3.94 -6.73
N ALA A 88 -9.95 -3.59 -7.48
CA ALA A 88 -10.46 -4.43 -8.56
C ALA A 88 -9.50 -4.45 -9.76
N LEU A 89 -8.96 -3.30 -10.16
CA LEU A 89 -8.04 -3.20 -11.30
C LEU A 89 -6.79 -4.05 -11.12
N ALA A 90 -6.21 -4.10 -9.91
CA ALA A 90 -5.05 -4.94 -9.61
C ALA A 90 -5.34 -6.43 -9.84
N ALA A 91 -6.56 -6.89 -9.54
CA ALA A 91 -6.99 -8.26 -9.79
C ALA A 91 -7.30 -8.54 -11.28
N ILE A 92 -8.01 -7.61 -11.94
CA ILE A 92 -8.42 -7.73 -13.35
C ILE A 92 -7.20 -7.84 -14.26
N LYS A 93 -6.17 -7.01 -14.05
CA LYS A 93 -4.92 -7.01 -14.83
C LYS A 93 -4.24 -8.39 -14.85
N LEU A 94 -4.47 -9.21 -13.84
CA LEU A 94 -3.88 -10.55 -13.71
C LEU A 94 -4.86 -11.68 -14.06
N GLY A 95 -6.06 -11.35 -14.53
CA GLY A 95 -7.08 -12.32 -14.90
C GLY A 95 -7.62 -13.12 -13.71
N LEU A 96 -7.60 -12.54 -12.50
CA LEU A 96 -8.17 -13.14 -11.30
C LEU A 96 -9.70 -13.00 -11.31
N LYS A 97 -10.38 -13.92 -10.66
CA LYS A 97 -11.82 -13.84 -10.42
C LYS A 97 -12.09 -13.02 -9.17
N ILE A 98 -12.79 -11.91 -9.33
CA ILE A 98 -13.18 -11.06 -8.21
C ILE A 98 -14.48 -11.56 -7.60
N LYS A 99 -14.49 -11.64 -6.28
CA LYS A 99 -15.69 -11.85 -5.49
C LYS A 99 -15.91 -10.65 -4.59
N LEU A 100 -17.04 -9.99 -4.74
CA LEU A 100 -17.41 -8.82 -3.97
C LEU A 100 -18.07 -9.25 -2.65
N VAL A 101 -17.73 -8.55 -1.57
CA VAL A 101 -18.34 -8.71 -0.26
C VAL A 101 -18.87 -7.36 0.20
N ASP A 102 -20.09 -7.36 0.70
CA ASP A 102 -20.78 -6.18 1.13
C ASP A 102 -20.16 -5.53 2.36
N CYS A 103 -20.41 -4.25 2.57
CA CYS A 103 -19.91 -3.49 3.70
C CYS A 103 -20.87 -3.55 4.90
N ASP A 104 -20.32 -3.25 6.06
CA ASP A 104 -21.09 -3.01 7.28
C ASP A 104 -21.66 -1.58 7.26
N LEU A 105 -22.96 -1.43 7.52
CA LEU A 105 -23.66 -0.14 7.48
C LEU A 105 -23.19 0.87 8.54
N LYS A 106 -22.51 0.41 9.60
CA LYS A 106 -22.07 1.28 10.69
C LYS A 106 -20.74 1.96 10.41
N ASN A 107 -19.84 1.30 9.66
CA ASN A 107 -18.46 1.78 9.48
C ASN A 107 -17.93 1.62 8.05
N TRP A 108 -18.77 1.17 7.10
CA TRP A 108 -18.47 1.00 5.68
C TRP A 108 -17.35 0.00 5.35
N ASN A 109 -16.74 -0.60 6.35
CA ASN A 109 -15.75 -1.65 6.16
C ASN A 109 -16.41 -2.97 5.71
N MET A 110 -15.63 -3.85 5.10
CA MET A 110 -16.07 -5.19 4.70
C MET A 110 -16.75 -5.92 5.86
N ASN A 111 -17.95 -6.43 5.64
CA ASN A 111 -18.68 -7.22 6.63
C ASN A 111 -18.03 -8.60 6.80
N ILE A 112 -17.50 -8.88 7.99
CA ILE A 112 -16.73 -10.12 8.28
C ILE A 112 -17.59 -11.39 8.17
N GLN A 113 -18.87 -11.33 8.55
CA GLN A 113 -19.76 -12.49 8.43
C GLN A 113 -20.09 -12.80 6.96
N SER A 114 -20.33 -11.77 6.16
CA SER A 114 -20.54 -11.90 4.70
C SER A 114 -19.27 -12.40 4.01
N LEU A 115 -18.10 -11.93 4.43
CA LEU A 115 -16.82 -12.44 3.96
C LEU A 115 -16.66 -13.93 4.24
N GLU A 116 -16.94 -14.39 5.47
CA GLU A 116 -16.75 -15.78 5.84
C GLU A 116 -17.63 -16.71 5.00
N ARG A 117 -18.87 -16.30 4.70
CA ARG A 117 -19.77 -17.03 3.78
C ARG A 117 -19.31 -17.00 2.33
N ALA A 118 -18.59 -15.92 1.94
CA ALA A 118 -18.10 -15.76 0.58
C ALA A 118 -16.86 -16.61 0.27
N ILE A 119 -16.07 -17.01 1.27
CA ILE A 119 -14.85 -17.79 1.07
C ILE A 119 -15.17 -19.15 0.46
N SER A 120 -14.45 -19.52 -0.59
CA SER A 120 -14.50 -20.82 -1.25
C SER A 120 -13.12 -21.50 -1.26
N ASN A 121 -13.04 -22.73 -1.75
CA ASN A 121 -11.77 -23.44 -1.96
C ASN A 121 -10.89 -22.80 -3.05
N LYS A 122 -11.47 -21.94 -3.90
CA LYS A 122 -10.77 -21.16 -4.93
C LYS A 122 -10.23 -19.82 -4.42
N THR A 123 -10.68 -19.36 -3.26
CA THR A 123 -10.21 -18.09 -2.66
C THR A 123 -8.76 -18.21 -2.24
N LYS A 124 -7.89 -17.36 -2.80
CA LYS A 124 -6.44 -17.35 -2.53
C LYS A 124 -5.96 -16.11 -1.81
N ALA A 125 -6.67 -14.98 -2.00
CA ALA A 125 -6.34 -13.72 -1.35
C ALA A 125 -7.59 -12.91 -1.02
N ILE A 126 -7.44 -11.99 -0.08
CA ILE A 126 -8.44 -10.99 0.30
C ILE A 126 -7.73 -9.64 0.34
N ILE A 127 -8.31 -8.61 -0.30
CA ILE A 127 -7.90 -7.23 -0.08
C ILE A 127 -8.79 -6.66 1.02
N ALA A 128 -8.19 -6.40 2.16
CA ALA A 128 -8.84 -5.90 3.37
C ALA A 128 -8.59 -4.39 3.47
N THR A 129 -9.58 -3.57 3.09
CA THR A 129 -9.47 -2.12 3.08
C THR A 129 -10.00 -1.53 4.38
N HIS A 130 -9.27 -0.57 4.93
CA HIS A 130 -9.73 0.30 6.02
C HIS A 130 -10.33 1.56 5.41
N ILE A 131 -11.64 1.76 5.57
CA ILE A 131 -12.37 2.86 4.94
C ILE A 131 -12.42 4.08 5.85
N TYR A 132 -12.10 5.26 5.29
CA TYR A 132 -12.24 6.58 5.94
C TYR A 132 -11.66 6.65 7.36
N ASN A 133 -10.49 6.07 7.56
CA ASN A 133 -9.78 6.04 8.84
C ASN A 133 -10.46 5.20 9.94
N PHE A 134 -11.48 4.40 9.59
CA PHE A 134 -12.07 3.40 10.49
C PHE A 134 -11.37 2.04 10.31
N PRO A 135 -10.70 1.52 11.35
CA PRO A 135 -10.04 0.23 11.25
C PRO A 135 -11.03 -0.92 11.03
N LEU A 136 -10.79 -1.74 10.00
CA LEU A 136 -11.47 -3.02 9.83
C LEU A 136 -11.07 -3.97 10.99
N ARG A 137 -11.96 -4.86 11.42
CA ARG A 137 -11.64 -5.95 12.37
C ARG A 137 -10.71 -7.00 11.74
N ILE A 138 -9.54 -6.54 11.31
CA ILE A 138 -8.54 -7.37 10.63
C ILE A 138 -7.98 -8.47 11.54
N ASP A 139 -8.08 -8.30 12.84
CA ASP A 139 -7.76 -9.33 13.83
C ASP A 139 -8.63 -10.60 13.67
N LEU A 140 -9.93 -10.43 13.39
CA LEU A 140 -10.85 -11.52 13.11
C LEU A 140 -10.57 -12.12 11.74
N LEU A 141 -10.40 -11.27 10.73
CA LEU A 141 -10.04 -11.68 9.37
C LEU A 141 -8.79 -12.56 9.36
N LYS A 142 -7.76 -12.16 10.11
CA LYS A 142 -6.50 -12.91 10.20
C LYS A 142 -6.69 -14.31 10.77
N LYS A 143 -7.58 -14.49 11.76
CA LYS A 143 -7.92 -15.81 12.30
C LYS A 143 -8.58 -16.71 11.26
N ILE A 144 -9.51 -16.16 10.46
CA ILE A 144 -10.20 -16.88 9.39
C ILE A 144 -9.21 -17.29 8.30
N CYS A 145 -8.41 -16.35 7.81
CA CYS A 145 -7.48 -16.56 6.70
C CYS A 145 -6.36 -17.55 7.05
N LYS A 146 -5.83 -17.51 8.29
CA LYS A 146 -4.78 -18.42 8.74
C LYS A 146 -5.23 -19.88 8.66
N LYS A 147 -6.46 -20.20 9.08
CA LYS A 147 -7.02 -21.56 9.02
C LYS A 147 -7.15 -22.09 7.59
N ARG A 148 -7.35 -21.20 6.63
CA ARG A 148 -7.64 -21.53 5.22
C ARG A 148 -6.47 -21.25 4.26
N LYS A 149 -5.32 -20.79 4.79
CA LYS A 149 -4.11 -20.44 4.01
C LYS A 149 -4.39 -19.40 2.92
N ILE A 150 -5.22 -18.39 3.23
CA ILE A 150 -5.59 -17.29 2.35
C ILE A 150 -4.68 -16.09 2.68
N TYR A 151 -4.09 -15.46 1.65
CA TYR A 151 -3.29 -14.25 1.82
C TYR A 151 -4.16 -13.04 2.14
N ILE A 152 -3.65 -12.16 2.98
CA ILE A 152 -4.26 -10.86 3.28
C ILE A 152 -3.39 -9.76 2.68
N ILE A 153 -3.96 -8.99 1.76
CA ILE A 153 -3.44 -7.69 1.36
C ILE A 153 -4.21 -6.65 2.17
N GLU A 154 -3.52 -5.98 3.09
CA GLU A 154 -4.11 -4.95 3.93
C GLU A 154 -3.97 -3.59 3.23
N ASP A 155 -5.08 -3.06 2.72
CA ASP A 155 -5.10 -1.73 2.13
C ASP A 155 -5.35 -0.68 3.22
N ALA A 156 -4.26 -0.08 3.68
CA ALA A 156 -4.24 0.95 4.71
C ALA A 156 -4.05 2.37 4.13
N ALA A 157 -4.43 2.57 2.85
CA ALA A 157 -4.30 3.85 2.16
C ALA A 157 -5.07 5.00 2.83
N GLU A 158 -6.04 4.69 3.70
CA GLU A 158 -6.85 5.68 4.42
C GLU A 158 -6.77 5.55 5.94
N CYS A 159 -5.80 4.76 6.46
CA CYS A 159 -5.77 4.43 7.89
C CYS A 159 -4.36 4.51 8.51
N LEU A 160 -3.47 5.29 7.89
CA LEU A 160 -2.10 5.46 8.39
C LEU A 160 -2.12 6.17 9.76
N GLY A 161 -1.41 5.62 10.75
CA GLY A 161 -1.36 6.16 12.11
C GLY A 161 -2.44 5.60 13.05
N GLN A 162 -3.51 5.01 12.54
CA GLN A 162 -4.51 4.33 13.36
C GLN A 162 -4.00 3.00 13.90
N LYS A 163 -4.55 2.58 15.03
CA LYS A 163 -4.13 1.36 15.74
C LYS A 163 -5.31 0.45 16.08
N ILE A 164 -5.05 -0.83 16.03
CA ILE A 164 -5.90 -1.89 16.56
C ILE A 164 -5.10 -2.63 17.63
N TYR A 165 -5.54 -2.64 18.89
CA TYR A 165 -4.82 -3.28 20.02
C TYR A 165 -3.33 -2.87 20.06
N ASN A 166 -3.04 -1.58 20.01
CA ASN A 166 -1.69 -0.98 20.04
C ASN A 166 -0.77 -1.36 18.86
N LYS A 167 -1.30 -1.99 17.79
CA LYS A 167 -0.58 -2.25 16.55
C LYS A 167 -1.09 -1.34 15.44
N ASN A 168 -0.17 -0.76 14.67
CA ASN A 168 -0.54 0.11 13.55
C ASN A 168 -1.38 -0.64 12.51
N CYS A 169 -2.43 0.00 12.00
CA CYS A 169 -3.06 -0.44 10.75
C CYS A 169 -1.98 -0.50 9.65
N GLY A 170 -2.03 -1.54 8.83
CA GLY A 170 -0.96 -1.85 7.89
C GLY A 170 0.11 -2.80 8.43
N SER A 171 -0.01 -3.30 9.69
CA SER A 171 0.92 -4.27 10.26
C SER A 171 0.38 -5.70 10.35
N PHE A 172 -0.84 -5.94 9.88
CA PHE A 172 -1.53 -7.22 10.06
C PHE A 172 -1.49 -8.11 8.82
N GLY A 173 -1.46 -7.52 7.62
CA GLY A 173 -1.46 -8.24 6.35
C GLY A 173 -0.18 -9.03 6.09
N ASP A 174 -0.24 -10.00 5.18
CA ASP A 174 0.94 -10.62 4.59
C ASP A 174 1.71 -9.60 3.73
N ILE A 175 0.94 -8.72 3.08
CA ILE A 175 1.39 -7.52 2.38
C ILE A 175 0.46 -6.38 2.81
N SER A 176 1.01 -5.17 2.98
CA SER A 176 0.18 -3.99 3.22
C SER A 176 0.54 -2.87 2.26
N THR A 177 -0.49 -2.12 1.84
CA THR A 177 -0.36 -1.04 0.86
C THR A 177 -0.81 0.29 1.45
N PHE A 178 -0.15 1.36 1.03
CA PHE A 178 -0.39 2.73 1.51
C PHE A 178 -0.37 3.69 0.33
N SER A 179 -1.08 4.80 0.49
CA SER A 179 -1.10 5.90 -0.47
C SER A 179 -0.61 7.18 0.19
N PHE A 180 0.12 7.98 -0.58
CA PHE A 180 0.59 9.31 -0.18
C PHE A 180 0.07 10.38 -1.15
N TYR A 181 -1.15 10.15 -1.67
CA TYR A 181 -1.86 11.17 -2.44
C TYR A 181 -2.14 12.41 -1.59
N ALA A 182 -2.45 13.54 -2.23
CA ALA A 182 -2.54 14.84 -1.57
C ALA A 182 -3.52 14.90 -0.37
N ASN A 183 -4.56 14.06 -0.35
CA ASN A 183 -5.55 14.03 0.72
C ASN A 183 -5.28 13.01 1.84
N LYS A 184 -4.13 12.33 1.84
CA LYS A 184 -3.79 11.31 2.84
C LYS A 184 -3.12 11.93 4.09
N GLN A 185 -3.03 11.17 5.18
CA GLN A 185 -2.46 11.60 6.45
C GLN A 185 -1.04 12.14 6.33
N ILE A 186 -0.23 11.53 5.47
CA ILE A 186 1.01 12.11 4.95
C ILE A 186 0.94 12.11 3.43
N THR A 187 1.56 13.11 2.80
CA THR A 187 1.53 13.21 1.34
C THR A 187 2.91 13.41 0.73
N THR A 188 3.08 12.88 -0.46
CA THR A 188 4.23 13.16 -1.35
C THR A 188 3.77 13.78 -2.68
N GLY A 189 2.52 14.33 -2.70
CA GLY A 189 1.81 14.73 -3.91
C GLY A 189 1.16 13.51 -4.56
N GLU A 190 1.96 12.67 -5.15
CA GLU A 190 1.67 11.29 -5.55
C GLU A 190 2.69 10.36 -4.90
N GLY A 191 2.29 9.14 -4.57
CA GLY A 191 3.18 8.14 -3.98
C GLY A 191 2.43 7.02 -3.28
N GLY A 192 3.18 5.99 -2.91
CA GLY A 192 2.68 4.85 -2.15
C GLY A 192 3.81 4.06 -1.50
N MET A 193 3.44 3.12 -0.66
CA MET A 193 4.36 2.19 -0.02
C MET A 193 3.75 0.80 0.03
N ILE A 194 4.60 -0.21 -0.08
CA ILE A 194 4.22 -1.60 0.15
C ILE A 194 5.08 -2.14 1.27
N THR A 195 4.49 -2.85 2.22
CA THR A 195 5.24 -3.44 3.33
C THR A 195 4.95 -4.91 3.49
N THR A 196 5.93 -5.67 3.98
CA THR A 196 5.79 -7.11 4.27
C THR A 196 6.85 -7.59 5.26
N ASN A 197 6.59 -8.72 5.91
CA ASN A 197 7.59 -9.44 6.72
C ASN A 197 8.28 -10.57 5.92
N ASN A 198 7.81 -10.87 4.70
CA ASN A 198 8.30 -11.98 3.90
C ASN A 198 9.39 -11.53 2.93
N LYS A 199 10.61 -12.07 3.07
CA LYS A 199 11.77 -11.71 2.23
C LYS A 199 11.58 -12.08 0.75
N LYS A 200 10.89 -13.20 0.44
CA LYS A 200 10.65 -13.61 -0.95
C LYS A 200 9.69 -12.64 -1.64
N ILE A 201 8.61 -12.25 -0.95
CA ILE A 201 7.65 -11.25 -1.44
C ILE A 201 8.36 -9.90 -1.63
N TYR A 202 9.16 -9.45 -0.66
CA TYR A 202 9.93 -8.22 -0.76
C TYR A 202 10.84 -8.18 -1.98
N ASN A 203 11.61 -9.24 -2.23
CA ASN A 203 12.48 -9.32 -3.41
C ASN A 203 11.68 -9.23 -4.71
N LYS A 204 10.49 -9.87 -4.76
CA LYS A 204 9.59 -9.80 -5.92
C LYS A 204 9.05 -8.39 -6.12
N MET A 205 8.64 -7.71 -5.03
CA MET A 205 8.15 -6.33 -5.10
C MET A 205 9.20 -5.36 -5.65
N ILE A 206 10.46 -5.46 -5.20
CA ILE A 206 11.57 -4.63 -5.72
C ILE A 206 11.76 -4.87 -7.22
N SER A 207 11.76 -6.12 -7.65
CA SER A 207 11.90 -6.48 -9.06
C SER A 207 10.76 -5.89 -9.89
N LEU A 208 9.51 -6.12 -9.50
CA LEU A 208 8.32 -5.64 -10.20
C LEU A 208 8.24 -4.12 -10.30
N ARG A 209 8.62 -3.38 -9.24
CA ARG A 209 8.67 -1.92 -9.22
C ARG A 209 9.62 -1.35 -10.27
N ASN A 210 10.66 -2.09 -10.60
CA ASN A 210 11.76 -1.65 -11.46
C ASN A 210 11.86 -2.50 -12.72
N LEU A 211 10.76 -2.64 -13.48
CA LEU A 211 10.72 -3.30 -14.78
C LEU A 211 11.20 -4.76 -14.79
N SER A 212 11.35 -5.39 -13.64
CA SER A 212 11.89 -6.74 -13.48
C SER A 212 13.21 -6.96 -14.20
N PHE A 213 14.10 -5.95 -14.16
CA PHE A 213 15.45 -6.09 -14.70
C PHE A 213 16.18 -7.30 -14.12
N GLY A 214 16.84 -8.06 -14.99
CA GLY A 214 17.65 -9.22 -14.63
C GLY A 214 18.88 -8.83 -13.79
N LYS A 215 19.23 -9.70 -12.85
CA LYS A 215 20.38 -9.45 -11.94
C LYS A 215 21.73 -9.47 -12.64
N LYS A 216 21.90 -10.32 -13.67
CA LYS A 216 23.15 -10.49 -14.41
C LYS A 216 23.21 -9.58 -15.64
N ASN A 217 22.08 -9.38 -16.29
CA ASN A 217 21.95 -8.53 -17.46
C ASN A 217 20.75 -7.61 -17.26
N ARG A 218 21.00 -6.30 -17.14
CA ARG A 218 19.97 -5.30 -16.88
C ARG A 218 18.85 -5.29 -17.93
N PHE A 219 19.16 -5.57 -19.19
CA PHE A 219 18.18 -5.55 -20.28
C PHE A 219 17.51 -6.88 -20.55
N HIS A 220 17.77 -7.89 -19.72
CA HIS A 220 16.99 -9.12 -19.66
C HIS A 220 15.93 -8.98 -18.57
N HIS A 221 14.66 -9.21 -18.90
CA HIS A 221 13.55 -9.04 -17.97
C HIS A 221 13.02 -10.42 -17.54
N ASP A 222 13.16 -10.72 -16.25
CA ASP A 222 12.76 -12.02 -15.67
C ASP A 222 11.22 -12.15 -15.54
N ASP A 223 10.49 -11.04 -15.60
CA ASP A 223 9.02 -10.97 -15.49
C ASP A 223 8.51 -9.66 -16.12
N ILE A 224 7.20 -9.53 -16.28
CA ILE A 224 6.55 -8.26 -16.63
C ILE A 224 6.45 -7.40 -15.38
N GLY A 225 7.34 -6.42 -15.29
CA GLY A 225 7.36 -5.41 -14.23
C GLY A 225 6.97 -4.03 -14.76
N TRP A 226 6.97 -3.02 -13.88
CA TRP A 226 6.56 -1.67 -14.20
C TRP A 226 7.61 -0.63 -13.78
N ASN A 227 7.56 0.53 -14.39
CA ASN A 227 8.23 1.70 -13.85
C ASN A 227 7.30 2.37 -12.81
N TYR A 228 7.25 1.80 -11.62
CA TYR A 228 6.48 2.31 -10.50
C TYR A 228 7.38 2.88 -9.39
N ARG A 229 8.53 3.41 -9.80
CA ARG A 229 9.52 3.99 -8.86
C ARG A 229 9.03 5.32 -8.30
N MET A 230 9.24 5.53 -7.02
CA MET A 230 9.12 6.83 -6.36
C MET A 230 10.38 7.67 -6.64
N THR A 231 10.24 8.97 -6.79
CA THR A 231 11.37 9.89 -6.90
C THR A 231 11.96 10.22 -5.53
N ASN A 232 13.23 10.65 -5.51
CA ASN A 232 13.89 11.08 -4.28
C ASN A 232 13.23 12.32 -3.67
N ILE A 233 12.70 13.21 -4.51
CA ILE A 233 11.93 14.39 -4.08
C ILE A 233 10.71 13.97 -3.27
N GLN A 234 9.90 13.05 -3.80
CA GLN A 234 8.73 12.50 -3.12
C GLN A 234 9.11 11.80 -1.81
N ALA A 235 10.14 10.95 -1.86
CA ALA A 235 10.59 10.22 -0.68
C ALA A 235 11.09 11.14 0.44
N THR A 236 11.78 12.23 0.09
CA THR A 236 12.25 13.22 1.06
C THR A 236 11.08 13.95 1.73
N LEU A 237 10.08 14.36 0.96
CA LEU A 237 8.86 14.95 1.51
C LEU A 237 8.13 13.95 2.43
N GLY A 238 7.93 12.72 1.99
CA GLY A 238 7.29 11.68 2.78
C GLY A 238 8.01 11.38 4.09
N ASN A 239 9.33 11.35 4.06
CA ASN A 239 10.13 11.14 5.26
C ASN A 239 10.05 12.30 6.25
N SER A 240 10.00 13.55 5.76
CA SER A 240 9.80 14.74 6.60
C SER A 240 8.44 14.72 7.29
N GLN A 241 7.38 14.31 6.57
CA GLN A 241 6.04 14.21 7.13
C GLN A 241 5.88 13.02 8.08
N LEU A 242 6.48 11.87 7.77
CA LEU A 242 6.46 10.70 8.65
C LEU A 242 7.09 11.00 10.01
N ALA A 243 8.11 11.84 10.07
CA ALA A 243 8.79 12.19 11.31
C ALA A 243 7.92 12.94 12.32
N ARG A 244 6.77 13.49 11.88
CA ARG A 244 5.82 14.24 12.71
C ARG A 244 4.40 13.66 12.69
N ILE A 245 4.25 12.39 12.31
CA ILE A 245 2.93 11.75 12.16
C ILE A 245 2.17 11.59 13.48
N ASN A 246 2.87 11.70 14.61
CA ASN A 246 2.26 11.62 15.94
C ASN A 246 1.95 13.00 16.53
N ASP A 247 2.30 14.08 15.84
CA ASP A 247 2.00 15.48 16.22
C ASP A 247 0.60 15.88 15.71
#